data_1af63b0ee78d5fbbb0d0d78c6eb6aec2
#
_entry.id   1af63b0ee78d5fbbb0d0d78c6eb6aec2
#
_cell.length_a   1.000
_cell.length_b   1.000
_cell.length_c   1.000
_cell.angle_alpha   90.00
_cell.angle_beta   90.00
_cell.angle_gamma   90.00
#
_symmetry.space_group_name_H-M   'P 1'
#
loop_
_entity.id
_entity.type
_entity.pdbx_description
1 polymer ?
#
loop_
_entity_poly.entity_id
_entity_poly.type
_entity_poly.pdbx_seq_one_letter_code
_entity_poly.pdbx_strand_id
1 'polypeptide(L)'
;MGTKMAVAFSNIFMNKVETEILDKSLFKPLVWKRYVDDIFSLWSTNKATVERFIEKANNHHPTIKFTAEISDKETTFLETYIHKGERFEKDAILDVRTHFKQTETFQYAHCSSCHPQGVKKGFIKGEALRLLRTNSSQTIFEEKIANFKAHLLKRGYPEALINTTLSEVNFKKRN
;
A
#
# COMPACT_ATOMS: atom_id res chain seq x y z
N MET A 1 -12.54 -13.83 -10.89
CA MET A 1 -11.47 -14.06 -11.87
C MET A 1 -11.21 -15.56 -11.93
N GLY A 2 -11.57 -16.21 -13.04
CA GLY A 2 -11.64 -17.69 -13.09
C GLY A 2 -10.42 -18.42 -13.65
N THR A 3 -9.44 -17.73 -14.25
CA THR A 3 -8.31 -18.41 -14.88
C THR A 3 -6.97 -17.96 -14.27
N LYS A 4 -6.00 -18.87 -14.18
CA LYS A 4 -4.66 -18.57 -13.67
C LYS A 4 -3.93 -17.50 -14.49
N MET A 5 -4.32 -17.29 -15.74
CA MET A 5 -3.70 -16.34 -16.66
C MET A 5 -4.37 -14.96 -16.65
N ALA A 6 -5.54 -14.80 -16.04
CA ALA A 6 -6.31 -13.57 -16.11
C ALA A 6 -5.55 -12.33 -15.63
N VAL A 7 -4.82 -12.44 -14.53
CA VAL A 7 -4.03 -11.32 -13.97
C VAL A 7 -2.87 -10.95 -14.91
N ALA A 8 -2.19 -11.94 -15.49
CA ALA A 8 -1.07 -11.68 -16.41
C ALA A 8 -1.58 -10.99 -17.68
N PHE A 9 -2.66 -11.48 -18.29
CA PHE A 9 -3.27 -10.85 -19.45
C PHE A 9 -3.76 -9.44 -19.17
N SER A 10 -4.45 -9.24 -18.05
CA SER A 10 -4.91 -7.92 -17.61
C SER A 10 -3.72 -6.94 -17.48
N ASN A 11 -2.63 -7.39 -16.89
CA ASN A 11 -1.45 -6.55 -16.72
C ASN A 11 -0.79 -6.19 -18.06
N ILE A 12 -0.68 -7.15 -18.98
CA ILE A 12 -0.12 -6.89 -20.33
C ILE A 12 -1.01 -5.93 -21.12
N PHE A 13 -2.33 -6.17 -21.10
CA PHE A 13 -3.30 -5.31 -21.77
C PHE A 13 -3.27 -3.88 -21.22
N MET A 14 -3.34 -3.73 -19.89
CA MET A 14 -3.31 -2.42 -19.25
C MET A 14 -1.99 -1.71 -19.47
N ASN A 15 -0.86 -2.41 -19.46
CA ASN A 15 0.43 -1.80 -19.78
C ASN A 15 0.45 -1.17 -21.19
N LYS A 16 -0.14 -1.83 -22.18
CA LYS A 16 -0.28 -1.26 -23.53
C LYS A 16 -1.14 0.00 -23.52
N VAL A 17 -2.33 -0.07 -22.89
CA VAL A 17 -3.26 1.07 -22.80
C VAL A 17 -2.60 2.26 -22.11
N GLU A 18 -1.94 2.03 -20.97
CA GLU A 18 -1.25 3.08 -20.20
C GLU A 18 -0.09 3.70 -20.99
N THR A 19 0.72 2.90 -21.68
CA THR A 19 1.81 3.39 -22.50
C THR A 19 1.28 4.31 -23.60
N GLU A 20 0.24 3.89 -24.31
CA GLU A 20 -0.38 4.70 -25.36
C GLU A 20 -0.98 6.01 -24.84
N ILE A 21 -1.61 6.00 -23.66
CA ILE A 21 -2.16 7.20 -23.02
C ILE A 21 -1.02 8.15 -22.61
N LEU A 22 0.01 7.64 -21.95
CA LEU A 22 1.13 8.45 -21.48
C LEU A 22 1.94 9.03 -22.63
N ASP A 23 2.16 8.28 -23.71
CA ASP A 23 2.92 8.76 -24.88
C ASP A 23 2.19 9.85 -25.66
N LYS A 24 0.88 9.76 -25.78
CA LYS A 24 0.05 10.78 -26.42
C LYS A 24 -0.22 12.01 -25.56
N SER A 25 0.18 11.98 -24.27
CA SER A 25 -0.11 13.05 -23.34
C SER A 25 0.95 14.14 -23.37
N LEU A 26 0.51 15.40 -23.45
CA LEU A 26 1.38 16.58 -23.39
C LEU A 26 2.02 16.74 -22.01
N PHE A 27 1.26 16.46 -20.96
CA PHE A 27 1.71 16.49 -19.55
C PHE A 27 1.76 15.06 -19.03
N LYS A 28 2.92 14.66 -18.53
CA LYS A 28 3.14 13.33 -17.95
C LYS A 28 3.27 13.42 -16.43
N PRO A 29 2.78 12.41 -15.70
CA PRO A 29 3.03 12.31 -14.27
C PRO A 29 4.52 12.09 -14.00
N LEU A 30 5.01 12.59 -12.86
CA LEU A 30 6.37 12.29 -12.36
C LEU A 30 6.50 10.81 -11.98
N VAL A 31 5.41 10.24 -11.47
CA VAL A 31 5.32 8.83 -11.10
C VAL A 31 3.97 8.29 -11.56
N TRP A 32 4.00 7.10 -12.15
CA TRP A 32 2.82 6.33 -12.50
C TRP A 32 3.06 4.88 -12.09
N LYS A 33 2.33 4.39 -11.11
CA LYS A 33 2.43 3.03 -10.59
C LYS A 33 1.06 2.40 -10.52
N ARG A 34 0.91 1.22 -11.12
CA ARG A 34 -0.33 0.45 -11.08
C ARG A 34 -0.14 -0.86 -10.32
N TYR A 35 -1.12 -1.18 -9.51
CA TYR A 35 -1.28 -2.49 -8.90
C TYR A 35 -2.69 -3.02 -9.28
N VAL A 36 -2.71 -3.93 -10.26
CA VAL A 36 -3.93 -4.51 -10.87
C VAL A 36 -4.82 -3.41 -11.45
N ASP A 37 -5.80 -2.93 -10.70
CA ASP A 37 -6.79 -1.89 -11.05
C ASP A 37 -6.52 -0.53 -10.36
N ASP A 38 -5.79 -0.53 -9.28
CA ASP A 38 -5.44 0.70 -8.54
C ASP A 38 -4.20 1.38 -9.13
N ILE A 39 -4.27 2.69 -9.35
CA ILE A 39 -3.16 3.50 -9.88
C ILE A 39 -2.81 4.61 -8.88
N PHE A 40 -1.52 4.70 -8.57
CA PHE A 40 -0.95 5.85 -7.89
C PHE A 40 -0.14 6.69 -8.86
N SER A 41 -0.38 8.00 -8.86
CA SER A 41 0.37 8.93 -9.71
C SER A 41 0.73 10.22 -8.97
N LEU A 42 1.91 10.76 -9.28
CA LEU A 42 2.39 12.05 -8.78
C LEU A 42 2.49 13.04 -9.93
N TRP A 43 2.06 14.27 -9.69
CA TRP A 43 2.01 15.33 -10.68
C TRP A 43 2.66 16.60 -10.16
N SER A 44 3.38 17.31 -11.04
CA SER A 44 3.90 18.65 -10.78
C SER A 44 3.04 19.76 -11.41
N THR A 45 1.82 19.43 -11.81
CA THR A 45 0.88 20.33 -12.48
C THR A 45 -0.33 20.60 -11.59
N ASN A 46 -1.15 21.58 -11.98
CA ASN A 46 -2.37 21.92 -11.27
C ASN A 46 -3.48 20.87 -11.50
N LYS A 47 -4.47 20.87 -10.62
CA LYS A 47 -5.61 19.95 -10.63
C LYS A 47 -6.35 19.92 -11.98
N ALA A 48 -6.59 21.07 -12.58
CA ALA A 48 -7.31 21.17 -13.86
C ALA A 48 -6.56 20.43 -15.01
N THR A 49 -5.22 20.44 -14.99
CA THR A 49 -4.42 19.70 -15.96
C THR A 49 -4.54 18.19 -15.77
N VAL A 50 -4.57 17.73 -14.51
CA VAL A 50 -4.76 16.32 -14.19
C VAL A 50 -6.17 15.86 -14.60
N GLU A 51 -7.20 16.64 -14.32
CA GLU A 51 -8.58 16.34 -14.75
C GLU A 51 -8.70 16.21 -16.27
N ARG A 52 -8.08 17.11 -17.03
CA ARG A 52 -8.04 17.02 -18.52
C ARG A 52 -7.28 15.78 -19.00
N PHE A 53 -6.22 15.37 -18.30
CA PHE A 53 -5.52 14.13 -18.61
C PHE A 53 -6.45 12.93 -18.41
N ILE A 54 -7.19 12.86 -17.30
CA ILE A 54 -8.12 11.77 -16.99
C ILE A 54 -9.25 11.72 -18.04
N GLU A 55 -9.79 12.88 -18.44
CA GLU A 55 -10.79 12.96 -19.49
C GLU A 55 -10.28 12.39 -20.82
N LYS A 56 -9.06 12.76 -21.23
CA LYS A 56 -8.43 12.19 -22.42
C LYS A 56 -8.16 10.69 -22.31
N ALA A 57 -7.70 10.24 -21.13
CA ALA A 57 -7.50 8.83 -20.87
C ALA A 57 -8.81 8.04 -20.97
N ASN A 58 -9.92 8.60 -20.50
CA ASN A 58 -11.25 8.01 -20.60
C ASN A 58 -11.81 7.95 -22.03
N ASN A 59 -11.28 8.75 -22.92
CA ASN A 59 -11.64 8.73 -24.35
C ASN A 59 -10.72 7.83 -25.21
N HIS A 60 -9.66 7.27 -24.59
CA HIS A 60 -8.71 6.43 -25.31
C HIS A 60 -9.25 5.04 -25.65
N HIS A 61 -9.97 4.42 -24.72
CA HIS A 61 -10.53 3.07 -24.90
C HIS A 61 -12.03 3.06 -24.58
N PRO A 62 -12.86 2.35 -25.37
CA PRO A 62 -14.31 2.40 -25.21
C PRO A 62 -14.81 1.82 -23.88
N THR A 63 -14.14 0.79 -23.36
CA THR A 63 -14.57 0.07 -22.16
C THR A 63 -13.74 0.34 -20.91
N ILE A 64 -12.55 0.95 -21.03
CA ILE A 64 -11.72 1.28 -19.88
C ILE A 64 -12.01 2.71 -19.44
N LYS A 65 -12.37 2.87 -18.16
CA LYS A 65 -12.65 4.17 -17.56
C LYS A 65 -11.84 4.33 -16.28
N PHE A 66 -11.23 5.49 -16.13
CA PHE A 66 -10.45 5.89 -14.96
C PHE A 66 -11.30 6.85 -14.12
N THR A 67 -11.34 6.57 -12.83
CA THR A 67 -11.82 7.51 -11.81
C THR A 67 -10.62 7.97 -10.99
N ALA A 68 -10.60 9.19 -10.49
CA ALA A 68 -9.48 9.69 -9.72
C ALA A 68 -9.93 10.50 -8.51
N GLU A 69 -9.21 10.29 -7.42
CA GLU A 69 -9.19 11.16 -6.27
C GLU A 69 -7.93 12.01 -6.34
N ILE A 70 -8.09 13.33 -6.43
CA ILE A 70 -6.97 14.28 -6.57
C ILE A 70 -6.83 15.06 -5.29
N SER A 71 -5.67 14.94 -4.65
CA SER A 71 -5.33 15.67 -3.43
C SER A 71 -3.92 16.25 -3.54
N ASP A 72 -3.72 17.42 -2.97
CA ASP A 72 -2.44 18.11 -2.87
C ASP A 72 -1.68 17.83 -1.57
N LYS A 73 -2.34 17.19 -0.60
CA LYS A 73 -1.79 16.94 0.74
C LYS A 73 -1.55 15.47 1.02
N GLU A 74 -2.53 14.64 0.72
CA GLU A 74 -2.56 13.26 1.17
C GLU A 74 -3.45 12.39 0.29
N THR A 75 -3.17 11.10 0.20
CA THR A 75 -4.01 10.11 -0.47
C THR A 75 -3.77 8.71 0.11
N THR A 76 -4.72 7.82 -0.10
CA THR A 76 -4.54 6.40 0.20
C THR A 76 -4.22 5.62 -1.06
N PHE A 77 -3.27 4.70 -0.96
CA PHE A 77 -3.00 3.73 -2.02
C PHE A 77 -2.76 2.36 -1.42
N LEU A 78 -3.60 1.41 -1.77
CA LEU A 78 -3.60 0.05 -1.20
C LEU A 78 -3.69 0.09 0.33
N GLU A 79 -2.66 -0.41 1.00
CA GLU A 79 -2.56 -0.46 2.47
C GLU A 79 -1.76 0.71 3.05
N THR A 80 -1.50 1.75 2.25
CA THR A 80 -0.70 2.89 2.69
C THR A 80 -1.47 4.20 2.59
N TYR A 81 -1.24 5.04 3.56
CA TYR A 81 -1.63 6.43 3.59
C TYR A 81 -0.38 7.27 3.30
N ILE A 82 -0.41 7.99 2.20
CA ILE A 82 0.73 8.77 1.68
C ILE A 82 0.42 10.24 1.90
N HIS A 83 1.35 10.98 2.48
CA HIS A 83 1.14 12.40 2.78
C HIS A 83 2.42 13.22 2.71
N LYS A 84 2.26 14.52 2.56
CA LYS A 84 3.33 15.50 2.70
C LYS A 84 3.54 15.78 4.18
N GLY A 85 4.56 15.17 4.78
CA GLY A 85 4.96 15.36 6.16
C GLY A 85 6.20 16.26 6.28
N GLU A 86 6.84 16.26 7.46
CA GLU A 86 8.02 17.10 7.72
C GLU A 86 9.19 16.85 6.76
N ARG A 87 9.37 15.62 6.28
CA ARG A 87 10.41 15.27 5.31
C ARG A 87 10.12 15.84 3.92
N PHE A 88 8.85 16.08 3.60
CA PHE A 88 8.51 16.66 2.32
C PHE A 88 8.93 18.13 2.22
N GLU A 89 8.84 18.88 3.29
CA GLU A 89 9.26 20.28 3.33
C GLU A 89 10.79 20.44 3.22
N LYS A 90 11.54 19.46 3.75
CA LYS A 90 13.02 19.51 3.76
C LYS A 90 13.65 18.89 2.51
N ASP A 91 13.17 17.71 2.14
CA ASP A 91 13.85 16.82 1.19
C ASP A 91 12.95 16.39 0.01
N ALA A 92 11.74 16.92 -0.09
CA ALA A 92 10.70 16.51 -1.05
C ALA A 92 10.37 15.01 -0.98
N ILE A 93 10.51 14.39 0.20
CA ILE A 93 10.23 12.97 0.45
C ILE A 93 8.85 12.82 1.07
N LEU A 94 7.98 12.07 0.41
CA LEU A 94 6.65 11.74 0.94
C LEU A 94 6.75 10.80 2.13
N ASP A 95 5.91 11.05 3.12
CA ASP A 95 5.73 10.17 4.26
C ASP A 95 4.63 9.15 4.01
N VAL A 96 4.84 7.94 4.53
CA VAL A 96 3.88 6.85 4.44
C VAL A 96 3.58 6.27 5.82
N ARG A 97 2.33 5.89 6.04
CA ARG A 97 1.89 5.12 7.20
C ARG A 97 0.91 4.03 6.79
N THR A 98 0.84 2.96 7.57
CA THR A 98 -0.12 1.88 7.33
C THR A 98 -1.54 2.43 7.39
N HIS A 99 -2.31 2.14 6.35
CA HIS A 99 -3.74 2.40 6.29
C HIS A 99 -4.51 1.11 6.62
N PHE A 100 -5.35 1.16 7.62
CA PHE A 100 -6.32 0.11 7.91
C PHE A 100 -7.70 0.57 7.46
N LYS A 101 -8.43 -0.30 6.77
CA LYS A 101 -9.81 -0.01 6.39
C LYS A 101 -10.67 0.14 7.65
N GLN A 102 -11.69 0.96 7.60
CA GLN A 102 -12.63 1.13 8.73
C GLN A 102 -13.33 -0.18 9.13
N THR A 103 -13.41 -1.14 8.20
CA THR A 103 -13.98 -2.47 8.41
C THR A 103 -12.98 -3.47 8.98
N GLU A 104 -11.71 -3.07 9.25
CA GLU A 104 -10.70 -3.97 9.79
C GLU A 104 -11.02 -4.35 11.24
N THR A 105 -11.19 -5.64 11.47
CA THR A 105 -11.56 -6.18 12.78
C THR A 105 -10.40 -6.70 13.60
N PHE A 106 -9.20 -6.82 13.00
CA PHE A 106 -7.98 -7.39 13.61
C PHE A 106 -8.20 -8.80 14.20
N GLN A 107 -9.15 -9.55 13.64
CA GLN A 107 -9.46 -10.91 14.09
C GLN A 107 -8.50 -11.93 13.47
N TYR A 108 -7.25 -11.90 13.96
CA TYR A 108 -6.26 -12.88 13.57
C TYR A 108 -6.62 -14.31 14.02
N ALA A 109 -6.04 -15.32 13.35
CA ALA A 109 -6.23 -16.71 13.72
C ALA A 109 -5.84 -16.94 15.21
N HIS A 110 -6.66 -17.67 15.95
CA HIS A 110 -6.38 -17.98 17.36
C HIS A 110 -5.14 -18.88 17.49
N CYS A 111 -4.37 -18.72 18.55
CA CYS A 111 -3.16 -19.52 18.77
C CYS A 111 -3.44 -21.03 18.88
N SER A 112 -4.62 -21.43 19.41
CA SER A 112 -5.04 -22.83 19.50
C SER A 112 -5.54 -23.43 18.18
N SER A 113 -5.58 -22.64 17.08
CA SER A 113 -5.96 -23.16 15.76
C SER A 113 -5.04 -24.29 15.29
N CYS A 114 -5.53 -25.17 14.42
CA CYS A 114 -4.78 -26.33 13.92
C CYS A 114 -3.58 -25.99 13.00
N HIS A 115 -3.28 -24.68 12.79
CA HIS A 115 -2.15 -24.29 11.95
C HIS A 115 -0.80 -24.69 12.59
N PRO A 116 0.17 -25.17 11.80
CA PRO A 116 1.51 -25.47 12.29
C PRO A 116 2.19 -24.27 12.95
N GLN A 117 3.04 -24.50 13.94
CA GLN A 117 3.75 -23.42 14.66
C GLN A 117 4.60 -22.53 13.75
N GLY A 118 5.21 -23.11 12.70
CA GLY A 118 5.95 -22.34 11.70
C GLY A 118 5.09 -21.33 10.94
N VAL A 119 3.84 -21.68 10.64
CA VAL A 119 2.87 -20.76 10.01
C VAL A 119 2.51 -19.62 10.96
N LYS A 120 2.26 -19.93 12.23
CA LYS A 120 1.95 -18.91 13.25
C LYS A 120 3.10 -17.92 13.45
N LYS A 121 4.34 -18.42 13.56
CA LYS A 121 5.55 -17.58 13.64
C LYS A 121 5.75 -16.77 12.35
N GLY A 122 5.58 -17.41 11.18
CA GLY A 122 5.66 -16.77 9.88
C GLY A 122 4.65 -15.64 9.69
N PHE A 123 3.43 -15.83 10.18
CA PHE A 123 2.39 -14.79 10.17
C PHE A 123 2.81 -13.57 11.03
N ILE A 124 3.26 -13.80 12.27
CA ILE A 124 3.71 -12.70 13.15
C ILE A 124 4.85 -11.90 12.50
N LYS A 125 5.85 -12.60 11.95
CA LYS A 125 6.98 -11.97 11.27
C LYS A 125 6.57 -11.24 10.00
N GLY A 126 5.70 -11.86 9.19
CA GLY A 126 5.19 -11.28 7.95
C GLY A 126 4.45 -9.97 8.17
N GLU A 127 3.57 -9.95 9.17
CA GLU A 127 2.83 -8.73 9.53
C GLU A 127 3.75 -7.64 10.09
N ALA A 128 4.71 -7.99 10.94
CA ALA A 128 5.69 -7.03 11.44
C ALA A 128 6.56 -6.43 10.30
N LEU A 129 6.94 -7.25 9.30
CA LEU A 129 7.65 -6.77 8.10
C LEU A 129 6.76 -5.88 7.23
N ARG A 130 5.46 -6.19 7.12
CA ARG A 130 4.50 -5.34 6.45
C ARG A 130 4.44 -3.96 7.11
N LEU A 131 4.24 -3.93 8.43
CA LEU A 131 4.23 -2.70 9.21
C LEU A 131 5.54 -1.91 9.08
N LEU A 132 6.69 -2.60 9.05
CA LEU A 132 7.98 -1.97 8.83
C LEU A 132 8.06 -1.25 7.46
N ARG A 133 7.57 -1.88 6.41
CA ARG A 133 7.63 -1.34 5.04
C ARG A 133 6.64 -0.19 4.81
N THR A 134 5.47 -0.28 5.43
CA THR A 134 4.37 0.68 5.24
C THR A 134 4.42 1.89 6.17
N ASN A 135 5.42 2.01 7.04
CA ASN A 135 5.59 3.18 7.92
C ASN A 135 6.95 3.84 7.70
N SER A 136 6.97 5.13 7.43
CA SER A 136 8.20 5.91 7.25
C SER A 136 8.75 6.48 8.57
N SER A 137 7.93 6.54 9.62
CA SER A 137 8.30 7.00 10.95
C SER A 137 8.51 5.82 11.91
N GLN A 138 9.62 5.85 12.66
CA GLN A 138 9.90 4.85 13.70
C GLN A 138 8.84 4.88 14.80
N THR A 139 8.43 6.05 15.24
CA THR A 139 7.42 6.21 16.30
C THR A 139 6.09 5.58 15.89
N ILE A 140 5.64 5.83 14.64
CA ILE A 140 4.40 5.24 14.13
C ILE A 140 4.55 3.73 13.99
N PHE A 141 5.69 3.24 13.51
CA PHE A 141 5.96 1.81 13.43
C PHE A 141 5.88 1.13 14.80
N GLU A 142 6.53 1.70 15.82
CA GLU A 142 6.51 1.16 17.19
C GLU A 142 5.09 1.14 17.78
N GLU A 143 4.30 2.19 17.56
CA GLU A 143 2.88 2.22 17.94
C GLU A 143 2.09 1.08 17.28
N LYS A 144 2.26 0.89 15.96
CA LYS A 144 1.56 -0.17 15.22
C LYS A 144 1.98 -1.57 15.69
N ILE A 145 3.26 -1.78 15.99
CA ILE A 145 3.77 -3.04 16.56
C ILE A 145 3.18 -3.29 17.95
N ALA A 146 3.09 -2.27 18.81
CA ALA A 146 2.48 -2.41 20.12
C ALA A 146 0.99 -2.80 20.03
N ASN A 147 0.23 -2.18 19.13
CA ASN A 147 -1.15 -2.52 18.85
C ASN A 147 -1.29 -3.96 18.32
N PHE A 148 -0.43 -4.35 17.37
CA PHE A 148 -0.40 -5.71 16.85
C PHE A 148 -0.11 -6.74 17.93
N LYS A 149 0.89 -6.49 18.79
CA LYS A 149 1.19 -7.34 19.96
C LYS A 149 -0.05 -7.50 20.86
N ALA A 150 -0.75 -6.41 21.17
CA ALA A 150 -1.96 -6.45 22.00
C ALA A 150 -3.06 -7.32 21.35
N HIS A 151 -3.23 -7.25 20.04
CA HIS A 151 -4.19 -8.12 19.33
C HIS A 151 -3.79 -9.60 19.38
N LEU A 152 -2.50 -9.91 19.24
CA LEU A 152 -2.01 -11.29 19.34
C LEU A 152 -2.21 -11.88 20.73
N LEU A 153 -1.96 -11.10 21.79
CA LEU A 153 -2.22 -11.52 23.19
C LEU A 153 -3.69 -11.87 23.39
N LYS A 154 -4.62 -11.05 22.89
CA LYS A 154 -6.07 -11.33 22.93
C LYS A 154 -6.44 -12.60 22.15
N ARG A 155 -5.62 -13.03 21.19
CA ARG A 155 -5.79 -14.28 20.41
C ARG A 155 -5.03 -15.46 21.00
N GLY A 156 -4.57 -15.35 22.24
CA GLY A 156 -3.94 -16.43 23.00
C GLY A 156 -2.50 -16.77 22.60
N TYR A 157 -1.80 -15.90 21.87
CA TYR A 157 -0.40 -16.13 21.55
C TYR A 157 0.49 -15.90 22.78
N PRO A 158 1.43 -16.84 23.09
CA PRO A 158 2.38 -16.64 24.19
C PRO A 158 3.25 -15.41 23.98
N GLU A 159 3.39 -14.59 25.02
CA GLU A 159 4.17 -13.36 24.94
C GLU A 159 5.65 -13.61 24.56
N ALA A 160 6.24 -14.69 25.04
CA ALA A 160 7.61 -15.10 24.68
C ALA A 160 7.75 -15.33 23.16
N LEU A 161 6.79 -16.02 22.53
CA LEU A 161 6.79 -16.24 21.09
C LEU A 161 6.69 -14.94 20.32
N ILE A 162 5.78 -14.03 20.74
CA ILE A 162 5.58 -12.73 20.12
C ILE A 162 6.88 -11.92 20.21
N ASN A 163 7.43 -11.75 21.41
CA ASN A 163 8.62 -10.93 21.64
C ASN A 163 9.84 -11.46 20.88
N THR A 164 10.08 -12.77 20.91
CA THR A 164 11.19 -13.39 20.16
C THR A 164 11.04 -13.17 18.66
N THR A 165 9.82 -13.27 18.12
CA THR A 165 9.60 -13.09 16.69
C THR A 165 9.70 -11.63 16.28
N LEU A 166 9.16 -10.71 17.06
CA LEU A 166 9.21 -9.27 16.79
C LEU A 166 10.61 -8.70 16.91
N SER A 167 11.48 -9.24 17.78
CA SER A 167 12.88 -8.80 17.91
C SER A 167 13.71 -9.05 16.64
N GLU A 168 13.27 -9.95 15.76
CA GLU A 168 13.90 -10.16 14.46
C GLU A 168 13.66 -8.99 13.46
N VAL A 169 12.66 -8.12 13.74
CA VAL A 169 12.25 -7.02 12.86
C VAL A 169 12.69 -5.69 13.48
N ASN A 170 13.61 -4.99 12.82
CA ASN A 170 14.18 -3.75 13.33
C ASN A 170 14.00 -2.61 12.32
N PHE A 171 13.51 -1.47 12.77
CA PHE A 171 13.28 -0.27 11.94
C PHE A 171 14.56 0.22 11.25
N LYS A 172 15.72 0.11 11.90
CA LYS A 172 17.02 0.47 11.30
C LYS A 172 17.39 -0.35 10.05
N LYS A 173 16.75 -1.50 9.85
CA LYS A 173 16.93 -2.36 8.67
C LYS A 173 15.86 -2.12 7.58
N ARG A 174 15.09 -1.05 7.69
CA ARG A 174 14.14 -0.63 6.67
C ARG A 174 14.95 -0.09 5.48
N ASN A 175 14.89 -0.76 4.33
CA ASN A 175 15.43 -0.30 3.05
C ASN A 175 14.34 0.41 2.24
#